data_29a946ddf3f692b9fd2cb52884a1c276
#
_entry.id   29a946ddf3f692b9fd2cb52884a1c276
#
_cell.length_a   1.000
_cell.length_b   1.000
_cell.length_c   1.000
_cell.angle_alpha   90.00
_cell.angle_beta   90.00
_cell.angle_gamma   90.00
#
_symmetry.space_group_name_H-M   'P 1'
#
loop_
_entity.id
_entity.type
_entity.pdbx_description
1 polymer ?
#
loop_
_entity_poly.entity_id
_entity_poly.type
_entity_poly.pdbx_seq_one_letter_code
_entity_poly.pdbx_strand_id
1 'polypeptide(L)' 'MTFGTKLKEARKAAGLSQEQFAEKMCVSRSAIAKWESDKGLPDINNLKAMSQLIEKSET' A
#
# COMPACT_ATOMS: atom_id res chain seq x y z
N MET A 1 -8.27 -12.59 -6.55
CA MET A 1 -7.26 -11.60 -6.19
C MET A 1 -7.30 -11.31 -4.70
N THR A 2 -6.13 -11.26 -4.09
CA THR A 2 -6.03 -10.98 -2.66
C THR A 2 -5.80 -9.49 -2.44
N PHE A 3 -5.97 -9.05 -1.21
CA PHE A 3 -5.67 -7.67 -0.83
C PHE A 3 -4.21 -7.32 -1.15
N GLY A 4 -3.29 -8.25 -0.84
CA GLY A 4 -1.87 -8.01 -1.09
C GLY A 4 -1.56 -7.80 -2.55
N THR A 5 -2.17 -8.60 -3.43
CA THR A 5 -1.99 -8.46 -4.87
C THR A 5 -2.51 -7.12 -5.35
N LYS A 6 -3.69 -6.73 -4.89
CA LYS A 6 -4.28 -5.44 -5.25
C LYS A 6 -3.41 -4.27 -4.79
N LEU A 7 -2.90 -4.36 -3.57
CA LEU A 7 -2.04 -3.33 -3.02
C LEU A 7 -0.77 -3.19 -3.85
N LYS A 8 -0.16 -4.30 -4.19
CA LYS A 8 1.05 -4.32 -5.01
C LYS A 8 0.81 -3.70 -6.38
N GLU A 9 -0.29 -4.07 -7.02
CA GLU A 9 -0.63 -3.53 -8.34
C GLU A 9 -0.89 -2.03 -8.28
N ALA A 10 -1.63 -1.58 -7.28
CA ALA A 10 -1.91 -0.16 -7.09
C ALA A 10 -0.62 0.63 -6.86
N ARG A 11 0.27 0.08 -6.04
CA ARG A 11 1.56 0.71 -5.79
C ARG A 11 2.37 0.85 -7.07
N LYS A 12 2.44 -0.21 -7.85
CA LYS A 12 3.18 -0.20 -9.11
C LYS A 12 2.56 0.77 -10.12
N ALA A 13 1.24 0.82 -10.16
CA ALA A 13 0.53 1.75 -11.04
C ALA A 13 0.84 3.20 -10.67
N ALA A 14 1.06 3.48 -9.39
CA ALA A 14 1.44 4.80 -8.93
C ALA A 14 2.93 5.11 -9.14
N GLY A 15 3.71 4.12 -9.60
CA GLY A 15 5.14 4.31 -9.84
C GLY A 15 5.97 4.35 -8.58
N LEU A 16 5.52 3.70 -7.52
CA LEU A 16 6.20 3.75 -6.23
C LEU A 16 6.87 2.42 -5.89
N SER A 17 8.04 2.50 -5.26
CA SER A 17 8.68 1.33 -4.68
C SER A 17 8.02 1.04 -3.33
N GLN A 18 8.30 -0.13 -2.75
CA GLN A 18 7.81 -0.45 -1.41
C GLN A 18 8.28 0.58 -0.40
N GLU A 19 9.53 0.99 -0.50
CA GLU A 19 10.10 1.98 0.40
C GLU A 19 9.43 3.33 0.27
N GLN A 20 9.19 3.77 -0.96
CA GLN A 20 8.53 5.04 -1.22
C GLN A 20 7.09 5.02 -0.71
N PHE A 21 6.40 3.93 -0.91
CA PHE A 21 5.03 3.80 -0.44
C PHE A 21 4.98 3.79 1.09
N ALA A 22 5.93 3.09 1.72
CA ALA A 22 6.03 3.06 3.18
C ALA A 22 6.25 4.46 3.75
N GLU A 23 7.09 5.26 3.10
CA GLU A 23 7.34 6.62 3.52
C GLU A 23 6.06 7.46 3.46
N LYS A 24 5.30 7.31 2.38
CA LYS A 24 4.05 8.05 2.22
C LYS A 24 3.00 7.63 3.24
N MET A 25 3.03 6.37 3.64
CA MET A 25 2.10 5.83 4.63
C MET A 25 2.59 6.04 6.06
N CYS A 26 3.83 6.50 6.24
CA CYS A 26 4.46 6.64 7.55
C CYS A 26 4.54 5.31 8.30
N VAL A 27 4.86 4.25 7.56
CA VAL A 27 5.04 2.91 8.12
C VAL A 27 6.38 2.36 7.65
N SER A 28 6.79 1.22 8.19
CA SER A 28 8.03 0.60 7.78
C SER A 28 7.84 -0.13 6.45
N ARG A 29 8.93 -0.30 5.71
CA ARG A 29 8.91 -1.08 4.48
C ARG A 29 8.51 -2.53 4.77
N SER A 30 8.91 -3.05 5.92
CA SER A 30 8.55 -4.40 6.35
C SER A 30 7.03 -4.56 6.43
N ALA A 31 6.33 -3.53 6.91
CA ALA A 31 4.88 -3.56 6.97
C ALA A 31 4.27 -3.67 5.58
N ILE A 32 4.77 -2.88 4.64
CA ILE A 32 4.28 -2.94 3.25
C ILE A 32 4.52 -4.33 2.66
N ALA A 33 5.72 -4.87 2.84
CA ALA A 33 6.05 -6.21 2.32
C ALA A 33 5.13 -7.27 2.91
N LYS A 34 4.84 -7.16 4.20
CA LYS A 34 3.95 -8.09 4.88
C LYS A 34 2.54 -8.02 4.32
N TRP A 35 2.03 -6.81 4.12
CA TRP A 35 0.68 -6.62 3.57
C TRP A 35 0.60 -7.13 2.12
N GLU A 36 1.61 -6.90 1.32
CA GLU A 36 1.63 -7.34 -0.07
C GLU A 36 1.74 -8.85 -0.21
N SER A 37 2.28 -9.52 0.80
CA SER A 37 2.39 -10.98 0.80
C SER A 37 1.24 -11.67 1.53
N ASP A 38 0.23 -10.92 1.94
CA ASP A 38 -0.95 -11.41 2.66
C ASP A 38 -0.64 -12.03 4.02
N LYS A 39 0.48 -11.64 4.61
CA LYS A 39 0.85 -12.12 5.94
C LYS A 39 0.29 -11.25 7.06
N GLY A 40 -0.36 -10.16 6.70
CA GLY A 40 -0.98 -9.26 7.66
C GLY A 40 -1.83 -8.25 6.91
N LEU A 41 -2.68 -7.55 7.65
CA LEU A 41 -3.54 -6.52 7.07
C LEU A 41 -3.30 -5.21 7.82
N PRO A 42 -3.37 -4.07 7.11
CA PRO A 42 -3.27 -2.78 7.79
C PRO A 42 -4.52 -2.52 8.63
N ASP A 43 -4.41 -1.64 9.62
CA ASP A 43 -5.57 -1.25 10.39
C ASP A 43 -6.43 -0.28 9.56
N ILE A 44 -7.59 0.10 10.11
CA ILE A 44 -8.56 0.92 9.38
C ILE A 44 -7.99 2.28 9.01
N ASN A 45 -7.16 2.87 9.87
CA ASN A 45 -6.56 4.17 9.58
C ASN A 45 -5.58 4.09 8.41
N ASN A 46 -4.79 3.04 8.37
CA ASN A 46 -3.86 2.81 7.28
C ASN A 46 -4.61 2.50 5.98
N LEU A 47 -5.69 1.75 6.07
CA LEU A 47 -6.53 1.48 4.89
C LEU A 47 -7.08 2.76 4.29
N LYS A 48 -7.55 3.67 5.13
CA LYS A 48 -8.05 4.96 4.66
C LYS A 48 -6.97 5.79 3.98
N ALA A 49 -5.79 5.82 4.57
CA ALA A 49 -4.67 6.56 4.00
C ALA A 49 -4.28 5.98 2.65
N MET A 50 -4.24 4.66 2.54
CA MET A 50 -3.95 3.98 1.28
C MET A 50 -4.98 4.33 0.21
N SER A 51 -6.27 4.29 0.57
CA SER A 51 -7.33 4.62 -0.37
C SER A 51 -7.17 6.02 -0.93
N GLN A 52 -6.84 6.97 -0.08
CA GLN A 52 -6.64 8.35 -0.50
C GLN A 52 -5.46 8.50 -1.45
N LEU A 53 -4.36 7.80 -1.16
CA LEU A 53 -3.18 7.84 -2.02
C LEU A 53 -3.48 7.22 -3.38
N ILE A 54 -4.17 6.10 -3.39
CA ILE A 54 -4.52 5.39 -4.63
C ILE A 54 -5.50 6.22 -5.46
N GLU A 55 -6.50 6.80 -4.82
CA GLU A 55 -7.48 7.63 -5.52
C GLU A 55 -6.84 8.83 -6.18
N LYS A 56 -5.89 9.46 -5.49
CA LYS A 56 -5.20 10.61 -6.04
C LYS A 56 -4.39 10.27 -7.28
N SER A 57 -3.84 9.07 -7.33
CA SER A 57 -3.04 8.68 -8.48
C SER A 57 -3.89 8.35 -9.70
N GLU A 58 -5.19 8.18 -9.55
CA GLU A 58 -6.09 7.93 -10.66
C GLU A 58 -6.56 9.20 -11.36
N THR A 59 -6.44 10.31 -10.71
CA THR A 59 -6.84 11.58 -11.30
C THR A 59 -5.68 12.31 -11.90
#